data_5486e263e95db0c39eb7f4c00e1137d4
#
_entry.id   5486e263e95db0c39eb7f4c00e1137d4
#
_cell.length_a   1.000
_cell.length_b   1.000
_cell.length_c   1.000
_cell.angle_alpha   90.00
_cell.angle_beta   90.00
_cell.angle_gamma   90.00
#
_symmetry.space_group_name_H-M   'P 1'
#
loop_
_entity.id
_entity.type
_entity.pdbx_description
1 polymer ?
#
loop_
_entity_poly.entity_id
_entity_poly.type
_entity_poly.pdbx_seq_one_letter_code
_entity_poly.pdbx_strand_id
1 'polypeptide(L)'
;MQYLVLLSSGFLYFISLICGNGIGFWLCLEMATLLSVCGFFVPGISFNRYNPLMCFIILSGVSSILLFLGVNNDIFQLFIFLSFLIKLGIFPFMGWVLLVYTNVSWLLLFLLGVVSKVTTLYIPLSGLVGSEVSLGLTLSGLNLVVASLMFWKSINGIKGFVAVSGLGTSSLLLAVSMETTFYSLLILLVCYFISSGVNFLVFHYLENVSISSSVNGLLFFILLAIPTSLSFIYKLISVFIIMSLPLSFICMWVLFSISEQLFLCMLIVEKSCVTIKVI
;
A
#
# COMPACT_ATOMS: atom_id res chain seq x y z
N MET A 1 2.03 -25.52 -4.95
CA MET A 1 3.33 -25.12 -4.40
C MET A 1 3.50 -23.60 -4.32
N GLN A 2 3.29 -22.85 -5.40
CA GLN A 2 3.47 -21.37 -5.43
C GLN A 2 2.62 -20.61 -4.39
N TYR A 3 1.36 -21.00 -4.17
CA TYR A 3 0.49 -20.38 -3.16
C TYR A 3 0.99 -20.62 -1.73
N LEU A 4 1.57 -21.78 -1.44
CA LEU A 4 2.17 -22.06 -0.13
C LEU A 4 3.39 -21.16 0.13
N VAL A 5 4.21 -20.93 -0.91
CA VAL A 5 5.36 -20.03 -0.81
C VAL A 5 4.92 -18.58 -0.57
N LEU A 6 3.83 -18.13 -1.21
CA LEU A 6 3.28 -16.80 -0.96
C LEU A 6 2.69 -16.67 0.44
N LEU A 7 2.01 -17.71 0.94
CA LEU A 7 1.52 -17.72 2.33
C LEU A 7 2.68 -17.68 3.33
N SER A 8 3.75 -18.43 3.07
CA SER A 8 4.93 -18.40 3.95
C SER A 8 5.63 -17.05 3.95
N SER A 9 5.68 -16.34 2.82
CA SER A 9 6.20 -14.97 2.78
C SER A 9 5.35 -14.01 3.61
N GLY A 10 4.02 -14.13 3.57
CA GLY A 10 3.12 -13.38 4.44
C GLY A 10 3.39 -13.62 5.92
N PHE A 11 3.57 -14.87 6.30
CA PHE A 11 3.92 -15.25 7.68
C PHE A 11 5.24 -14.60 8.14
N LEU A 12 6.24 -14.55 7.28
CA LEU A 12 7.54 -13.95 7.61
C LEU A 12 7.44 -12.44 7.84
N TYR A 13 6.55 -11.72 7.15
CA TYR A 13 6.28 -10.31 7.45
C TYR A 13 5.72 -10.11 8.88
N PHE A 14 4.88 -11.01 9.36
CA PHE A 14 4.41 -10.95 10.75
C PHE A 14 5.48 -11.38 11.76
N ILE A 15 6.26 -12.41 11.46
CA ILE A 15 7.36 -12.86 12.32
C ILE A 15 8.41 -11.75 12.48
N SER A 16 8.66 -10.96 11.44
CA SER A 16 9.61 -9.85 11.51
C SER A 16 9.31 -8.87 12.65
N LEU A 17 8.05 -8.66 13.02
CA LEU A 17 7.66 -7.78 14.13
C LEU A 17 7.94 -8.38 15.51
N ILE A 18 7.96 -9.71 15.61
CA ILE A 18 8.20 -10.41 16.87
C ILE A 18 9.70 -10.45 17.19
N CYS A 19 10.54 -10.29 16.16
CA CYS A 19 11.98 -10.22 16.33
C CYS A 19 12.36 -8.91 17.04
N GLY A 20 12.74 -9.02 18.32
CA GLY A 20 13.18 -7.86 19.14
C GLY A 20 14.51 -7.23 18.69
N ASN A 21 15.29 -7.94 17.85
CA ASN A 21 16.58 -7.49 17.34
C ASN A 21 16.44 -6.94 15.93
N GLY A 22 17.07 -5.81 15.62
CA GLY A 22 17.03 -5.20 14.29
C GLY A 22 17.60 -6.09 13.17
N ILE A 23 18.64 -6.88 13.47
CA ILE A 23 19.22 -7.86 12.54
C ILE A 23 18.21 -8.98 12.23
N GLY A 24 17.50 -9.49 13.25
CA GLY A 24 16.44 -10.48 13.08
C GLY A 24 15.29 -9.94 12.23
N PHE A 25 14.88 -8.70 12.47
CA PHE A 25 13.90 -7.99 11.66
C PHE A 25 14.33 -7.91 10.19
N TRP A 26 15.57 -7.48 9.93
CA TRP A 26 16.13 -7.42 8.57
C TRP A 26 16.14 -8.78 7.87
N LEU A 27 16.63 -9.85 8.55
CA LEU A 27 16.66 -11.18 7.98
C LEU A 27 15.27 -11.71 7.59
N CYS A 28 14.29 -11.56 8.48
CA CYS A 28 12.91 -11.98 8.20
C CYS A 28 12.32 -11.21 7.02
N LEU A 29 12.59 -9.90 6.92
CA LEU A 29 12.17 -9.09 5.80
C LEU A 29 12.79 -9.53 4.48
N GLU A 30 14.09 -9.82 4.47
CA GLU A 30 14.78 -10.25 3.26
C GLU A 30 14.26 -11.59 2.77
N MET A 31 14.06 -12.55 3.68
CA MET A 31 13.45 -13.83 3.35
C MET A 31 12.02 -13.68 2.82
N ALA A 32 11.21 -12.77 3.42
CA ALA A 32 9.85 -12.50 2.96
C ALA A 32 9.84 -11.92 1.53
N THR A 33 10.74 -10.97 1.22
CA THR A 33 10.83 -10.38 -0.12
C THR A 33 11.32 -11.38 -1.16
N LEU A 34 12.31 -12.22 -0.85
CA LEU A 34 12.79 -13.29 -1.73
C LEU A 34 11.68 -14.32 -2.06
N LEU A 35 10.91 -14.73 -1.06
CA LEU A 35 9.79 -15.65 -1.28
C LEU A 35 8.66 -14.99 -2.09
N SER A 36 8.45 -13.70 -1.96
CA SER A 36 7.44 -12.97 -2.75
C SER A 36 7.78 -12.92 -4.25
N VAL A 37 9.07 -13.02 -4.63
CA VAL A 37 9.52 -13.13 -6.03
C VAL A 37 8.86 -14.32 -6.74
N CYS A 38 8.64 -15.43 -6.04
CA CYS A 38 7.95 -16.59 -6.61
C CYS A 38 6.53 -16.27 -7.08
N GLY A 39 5.91 -15.25 -6.51
CA GLY A 39 4.57 -14.80 -6.91
C GLY A 39 4.48 -14.21 -8.32
N PHE A 40 5.59 -13.72 -8.88
CA PHE A 40 5.62 -13.23 -10.26
C PHE A 40 5.53 -14.37 -11.30
N PHE A 41 5.79 -15.59 -10.91
CA PHE A 41 5.75 -16.76 -11.79
C PHE A 41 4.43 -17.54 -11.74
N VAL A 42 3.40 -17.02 -11.05
CA VAL A 42 2.07 -17.63 -11.02
C VAL A 42 1.46 -17.60 -12.43
N PRO A 43 0.93 -18.73 -12.94
CA PRO A 43 0.33 -18.82 -14.29
C PRO A 43 -0.84 -17.85 -14.47
N GLY A 44 -1.07 -17.37 -15.70
CA GLY A 44 -2.22 -16.50 -16.03
C GLY A 44 -1.93 -15.01 -16.19
N ILE A 45 -0.68 -14.57 -16.01
CA ILE A 45 -0.29 -13.15 -16.12
C ILE A 45 0.44 -12.90 -17.48
N SER A 46 0.30 -11.67 -18.00
CA SER A 46 0.80 -11.21 -19.30
C SER A 46 2.33 -11.36 -19.52
N PHE A 47 2.76 -11.29 -20.80
CA PHE A 47 4.18 -11.42 -21.21
C PHE A 47 5.13 -10.35 -20.62
N ASN A 48 4.64 -9.24 -20.08
CA ASN A 48 5.45 -8.13 -19.56
C ASN A 48 5.87 -8.29 -18.09
N ARG A 49 6.12 -9.51 -17.62
CA ARG A 49 6.46 -9.79 -16.19
C ARG A 49 7.88 -9.42 -15.81
N TYR A 50 8.79 -9.44 -16.77
CA TYR A 50 10.22 -9.28 -16.48
C TYR A 50 10.57 -7.88 -15.98
N ASN A 51 9.99 -6.83 -16.56
CA ASN A 51 10.26 -5.46 -16.13
C ASN A 51 9.81 -5.17 -14.69
N PRO A 52 8.56 -5.51 -14.28
CA PRO A 52 8.15 -5.36 -12.89
C PRO A 52 8.96 -6.22 -11.92
N LEU A 53 9.32 -7.45 -12.30
CA LEU A 53 10.15 -8.35 -11.51
C LEU A 53 11.55 -7.75 -11.27
N MET A 54 12.23 -7.30 -12.34
CA MET A 54 13.54 -6.68 -12.23
C MET A 54 13.51 -5.42 -11.37
N CYS A 55 12.51 -4.57 -11.59
CA CYS A 55 12.32 -3.36 -10.78
C CYS A 55 12.13 -3.68 -9.29
N PHE A 56 11.32 -4.69 -8.99
CA PHE A 56 11.08 -5.15 -7.62
C PHE A 56 12.36 -5.70 -6.97
N ILE A 57 13.11 -6.57 -7.65
CA ILE A 57 14.35 -7.17 -7.11
C ILE A 57 15.41 -6.07 -6.85
N ILE A 58 15.63 -5.17 -7.78
CA ILE A 58 16.64 -4.11 -7.62
C ILE A 58 16.29 -3.21 -6.44
N LEU A 59 15.04 -2.73 -6.35
CA LEU A 59 14.64 -1.79 -5.29
C LEU A 59 14.53 -2.47 -3.93
N SER A 60 14.05 -3.71 -3.88
CA SER A 60 14.06 -4.48 -2.62
C SER A 60 15.48 -4.75 -2.13
N GLY A 61 16.44 -5.06 -3.03
CA GLY A 61 17.84 -5.25 -2.69
C GLY A 61 18.51 -3.96 -2.18
N VAL A 62 18.31 -2.83 -2.88
CA VAL A 62 18.82 -1.53 -2.40
C VAL A 62 18.24 -1.17 -1.03
N SER A 63 16.92 -1.33 -0.85
CA SER A 63 16.29 -1.02 0.43
C SER A 63 16.75 -1.93 1.56
N SER A 64 17.06 -3.21 1.29
CA SER A 64 17.54 -4.15 2.31
C SER A 64 18.97 -3.80 2.76
N ILE A 65 19.86 -3.42 1.83
CA ILE A 65 21.22 -2.97 2.16
C ILE A 65 21.17 -1.70 3.04
N LEU A 66 20.34 -0.72 2.67
CA LEU A 66 20.18 0.50 3.47
C LEU A 66 19.66 0.19 4.88
N LEU A 67 18.68 -0.71 4.99
CA LEU A 67 18.14 -1.11 6.28
C LEU A 67 19.20 -1.81 7.14
N PHE A 68 19.99 -2.72 6.57
CA PHE A 68 21.07 -3.41 7.26
C PHE A 68 22.13 -2.43 7.81
N LEU A 69 22.54 -1.45 6.98
CA LEU A 69 23.50 -0.42 7.39
C LEU A 69 22.95 0.46 8.52
N GLY A 70 21.66 0.82 8.45
CA GLY A 70 21.03 1.65 9.48
C GLY A 70 20.81 0.92 10.80
N VAL A 71 20.53 -0.38 10.78
CA VAL A 71 20.32 -1.19 11.99
C VAL A 71 21.62 -1.47 12.73
N ASN A 72 22.74 -1.60 12.01
CA ASN A 72 24.03 -1.89 12.63
C ASN A 72 24.71 -0.67 13.29
N ASN A 73 24.31 0.54 12.92
CA ASN A 73 24.96 1.78 13.40
C ASN A 73 23.90 2.83 13.72
N ASP A 74 23.79 3.18 15.00
CA ASP A 74 22.84 4.21 15.48
C ASP A 74 23.01 5.59 14.82
N ILE A 75 24.22 5.87 14.29
CA ILE A 75 24.54 7.13 13.58
C ILE A 75 23.83 7.21 12.24
N PHE A 76 23.42 6.08 11.66
CA PHE A 76 22.85 6.01 10.31
C PHE A 76 21.33 5.81 10.29
N GLN A 77 20.60 6.39 11.22
CA GLN A 77 19.12 6.33 11.29
C GLN A 77 18.46 6.79 9.97
N LEU A 78 19.09 7.75 9.27
CA LEU A 78 18.65 8.20 7.95
C LEU A 78 18.57 7.04 6.92
N PHE A 79 19.42 6.03 7.02
CA PHE A 79 19.36 4.87 6.11
C PHE A 79 18.16 3.98 6.40
N ILE A 80 17.75 3.84 7.66
CA ILE A 80 16.50 3.15 8.01
C ILE A 80 15.33 3.90 7.36
N PHE A 81 15.28 5.20 7.52
CA PHE A 81 14.24 6.05 6.93
C PHE A 81 14.19 5.90 5.40
N LEU A 82 15.32 6.03 4.69
CA LEU A 82 15.40 5.85 3.24
C LEU A 82 14.97 4.46 2.80
N SER A 83 15.32 3.41 3.56
CA SER A 83 14.89 2.05 3.24
C SER A 83 13.37 1.89 3.25
N PHE A 84 12.70 2.50 4.23
CA PHE A 84 11.23 2.49 4.30
C PHE A 84 10.58 3.34 3.19
N LEU A 85 11.16 4.48 2.82
CA LEU A 85 10.69 5.28 1.68
C LEU A 85 10.68 4.45 0.38
N ILE A 86 11.75 3.70 0.13
CA ILE A 86 11.84 2.83 -1.05
C ILE A 86 10.85 1.68 -0.96
N LYS A 87 10.76 0.98 0.18
CA LYS A 87 9.86 -0.18 0.37
C LYS A 87 8.39 0.21 0.28
N LEU A 88 8.02 1.34 0.82
CA LEU A 88 6.64 1.84 0.77
C LEU A 88 6.29 2.51 -0.57
N GLY A 89 7.30 2.79 -1.40
CA GLY A 89 7.12 3.46 -2.67
C GLY A 89 6.68 4.91 -2.54
N ILE A 90 7.20 5.63 -1.52
CA ILE A 90 6.89 7.03 -1.31
C ILE A 90 7.75 7.90 -2.22
N PHE A 91 7.23 9.08 -2.61
CA PHE A 91 7.97 10.01 -3.45
C PHE A 91 9.43 10.18 -2.99
N PRO A 92 10.42 10.09 -3.89
CA PRO A 92 10.34 9.99 -5.37
C PRO A 92 10.19 8.56 -5.92
N PHE A 93 10.15 7.52 -5.09
CA PHE A 93 10.24 6.10 -5.50
C PHE A 93 8.89 5.44 -5.87
N MET A 94 7.84 6.22 -6.16
CA MET A 94 6.49 5.68 -6.43
C MET A 94 6.37 4.87 -7.73
N GLY A 95 7.28 5.11 -8.70
CA GLY A 95 7.17 4.53 -10.04
C GLY A 95 7.17 2.99 -10.05
N TRP A 96 7.94 2.35 -9.19
CA TRP A 96 7.99 0.90 -9.11
C TRP A 96 6.69 0.26 -8.61
N VAL A 97 6.02 0.92 -7.67
CA VAL A 97 4.73 0.43 -7.14
C VAL A 97 3.70 0.39 -8.25
N LEU A 98 3.60 1.47 -9.04
CA LEU A 98 2.68 1.52 -10.18
C LEU A 98 2.99 0.43 -11.19
N LEU A 99 4.27 0.28 -11.56
CA LEU A 99 4.70 -0.70 -12.54
C LEU A 99 4.47 -2.13 -12.07
N VAL A 100 4.73 -2.44 -10.80
CA VAL A 100 4.54 -3.77 -10.24
C VAL A 100 3.05 -4.07 -10.10
N TYR A 101 2.26 -3.20 -9.46
CA TYR A 101 0.87 -3.49 -9.12
C TYR A 101 -0.02 -3.67 -10.36
N THR A 102 0.24 -2.97 -11.45
CA THR A 102 -0.53 -3.12 -12.69
C THR A 102 -0.29 -4.47 -13.38
N ASN A 103 0.86 -5.11 -13.15
CA ASN A 103 1.30 -6.29 -13.90
C ASN A 103 1.32 -7.61 -13.10
N VAL A 104 0.94 -7.61 -11.83
CA VAL A 104 0.97 -8.80 -10.98
C VAL A 104 -0.40 -9.43 -10.74
N SER A 105 -0.42 -10.65 -10.19
CA SER A 105 -1.62 -11.34 -9.73
C SER A 105 -2.22 -10.66 -8.51
N TRP A 106 -3.53 -10.79 -8.31
CA TRP A 106 -4.24 -10.19 -7.17
C TRP A 106 -3.69 -10.65 -5.81
N LEU A 107 -3.31 -11.92 -5.70
CA LEU A 107 -2.75 -12.45 -4.46
C LEU A 107 -1.40 -11.81 -4.14
N LEU A 108 -0.51 -11.67 -5.13
CA LEU A 108 0.78 -10.99 -4.93
C LEU A 108 0.57 -9.51 -4.65
N LEU A 109 -0.38 -8.87 -5.31
CA LEU A 109 -0.75 -7.48 -5.09
C LEU A 109 -1.25 -7.27 -3.65
N PHE A 110 -2.09 -8.16 -3.12
CA PHE A 110 -2.51 -8.14 -1.72
C PHE A 110 -1.31 -8.29 -0.76
N LEU A 111 -0.42 -9.21 -1.03
CA LEU A 111 0.77 -9.44 -0.21
C LEU A 111 1.68 -8.22 -0.19
N LEU A 112 2.00 -7.65 -1.36
CA LEU A 112 2.86 -6.46 -1.47
C LEU A 112 2.15 -5.16 -1.07
N GLY A 113 0.84 -5.06 -1.29
CA GLY A 113 0.08 -3.84 -1.03
C GLY A 113 -0.44 -3.71 0.39
N VAL A 114 -0.65 -4.81 1.08
CA VAL A 114 -1.27 -4.82 2.42
C VAL A 114 -0.34 -5.46 3.45
N VAL A 115 0.06 -6.72 3.22
CA VAL A 115 0.82 -7.47 4.23
C VAL A 115 2.20 -6.86 4.46
N SER A 116 2.90 -6.44 3.42
CA SER A 116 4.22 -5.81 3.56
C SER A 116 4.19 -4.51 4.38
N LYS A 117 3.07 -3.79 4.41
CA LYS A 117 2.93 -2.55 5.19
C LYS A 117 2.93 -2.75 6.70
N VAL A 118 2.71 -3.97 7.18
CA VAL A 118 2.83 -4.31 8.60
C VAL A 118 4.22 -3.97 9.13
N THR A 119 5.24 -4.00 8.28
CA THR A 119 6.62 -3.63 8.64
C THR A 119 6.78 -2.16 9.07
N THR A 120 5.83 -1.27 8.75
CA THR A 120 5.86 0.12 9.23
C THR A 120 5.78 0.24 10.75
N LEU A 121 5.30 -0.79 11.45
CA LEU A 121 5.33 -0.85 12.92
C LEU A 121 6.75 -0.83 13.50
N TYR A 122 7.76 -1.15 12.72
CA TYR A 122 9.15 -1.05 13.16
C TYR A 122 9.66 0.39 13.25
N ILE A 123 9.08 1.33 12.50
CA ILE A 123 9.51 2.73 12.45
C ILE A 123 9.47 3.39 13.85
N PRO A 124 8.36 3.37 14.60
CA PRO A 124 8.35 3.96 15.94
C PRO A 124 9.24 3.20 16.93
N LEU A 125 9.55 1.92 16.66
CA LEU A 125 10.47 1.13 17.50
C LEU A 125 11.94 1.45 17.22
N SER A 126 12.26 1.93 16.02
CA SER A 126 13.64 2.28 15.63
C SER A 126 14.13 3.62 16.19
N GLY A 127 13.27 4.39 16.88
CA GLY A 127 13.66 5.63 17.56
C GLY A 127 14.06 6.77 16.62
N LEU A 128 13.50 6.81 15.41
CA LEU A 128 13.71 7.93 14.47
C LEU A 128 13.22 9.24 15.10
N VAL A 129 14.09 10.23 15.23
CA VAL A 129 13.82 11.50 15.91
C VAL A 129 14.39 12.68 15.10
N GLY A 130 13.77 13.85 15.22
CA GLY A 130 14.33 15.11 14.73
C GLY A 130 14.07 15.41 13.26
N SER A 131 15.14 15.59 12.48
CA SER A 131 15.03 16.02 11.06
C SER A 131 14.35 14.98 10.16
N GLU A 132 14.46 13.70 10.46
CA GLU A 132 13.82 12.62 9.70
C GLU A 132 12.30 12.69 9.80
N VAL A 133 11.75 13.08 10.95
CA VAL A 133 10.30 13.22 11.15
C VAL A 133 9.73 14.31 10.23
N SER A 134 10.35 15.49 10.19
CA SER A 134 9.89 16.59 9.34
C SER A 134 10.02 16.27 7.87
N LEU A 135 11.12 15.60 7.46
CA LEU A 135 11.30 15.10 6.10
C LEU A 135 10.27 14.02 5.75
N GLY A 136 9.98 13.12 6.68
CA GLY A 136 8.98 12.07 6.49
C GLY A 136 7.59 12.63 6.26
N LEU A 137 7.18 13.64 7.00
CA LEU A 137 5.90 14.33 6.83
C LEU A 137 5.82 15.08 5.50
N THR A 138 6.86 15.81 5.11
CA THR A 138 6.86 16.55 3.84
C THR A 138 6.83 15.62 2.64
N LEU A 139 7.64 14.54 2.63
CA LEU A 139 7.67 13.55 1.54
C LEU A 139 6.36 12.75 1.45
N SER A 140 5.79 12.36 2.59
CA SER A 140 4.48 11.68 2.60
C SER A 140 3.36 12.59 2.12
N GLY A 141 3.37 13.88 2.48
CA GLY A 141 2.44 14.87 1.98
C GLY A 141 2.56 15.09 0.47
N LEU A 142 3.79 15.25 -0.05
CA LEU A 142 4.04 15.34 -1.49
C LEU A 142 3.55 14.09 -2.23
N ASN A 143 3.75 12.90 -1.66
CA ASN A 143 3.25 11.66 -2.25
C ASN A 143 1.71 11.63 -2.35
N LEU A 144 0.97 12.17 -1.37
CA LEU A 144 -0.47 12.31 -1.42
C LEU A 144 -0.92 13.24 -2.57
N VAL A 145 -0.25 14.37 -2.74
CA VAL A 145 -0.56 15.32 -3.84
C VAL A 145 -0.29 14.66 -5.19
N VAL A 146 0.86 14.02 -5.36
CA VAL A 146 1.18 13.33 -6.61
C VAL A 146 0.21 12.19 -6.88
N ALA A 147 -0.14 11.39 -5.88
CA ALA A 147 -1.12 10.31 -5.99
C ALA A 147 -2.50 10.85 -6.40
N SER A 148 -2.95 11.98 -5.85
CA SER A 148 -4.20 12.62 -6.25
C SER A 148 -4.21 13.06 -7.72
N LEU A 149 -3.10 13.60 -8.22
CA LEU A 149 -2.94 13.97 -9.63
C LEU A 149 -2.91 12.75 -10.56
N MET A 150 -2.34 11.63 -10.08
CA MET A 150 -2.29 10.40 -10.86
C MET A 150 -3.67 9.78 -11.12
N PHE A 151 -4.62 9.91 -10.22
CA PHE A 151 -6.00 9.48 -10.48
C PHE A 151 -6.57 10.09 -11.76
N TRP A 152 -6.20 11.32 -12.11
CA TRP A 152 -6.73 12.04 -13.26
C TRP A 152 -5.93 11.85 -14.56
N LYS A 153 -4.65 11.46 -14.48
CA LYS A 153 -3.75 11.45 -15.65
C LYS A 153 -3.39 10.08 -16.21
N SER A 154 -3.28 9.05 -15.38
CA SER A 154 -2.51 7.87 -15.78
C SER A 154 -3.14 6.53 -15.48
N ILE A 155 -4.33 6.48 -14.88
CA ILE A 155 -4.87 5.22 -14.39
C ILE A 155 -5.81 4.60 -15.42
N ASN A 156 -5.39 3.47 -15.96
CA ASN A 156 -6.23 2.61 -16.75
C ASN A 156 -6.53 1.32 -15.95
N GLY A 157 -7.81 1.13 -15.61
CA GLY A 157 -8.28 -0.11 -14.99
C GLY A 157 -8.18 -0.17 -13.45
N ILE A 158 -8.74 -1.24 -12.90
CA ILE A 158 -8.89 -1.45 -11.46
C ILE A 158 -7.54 -1.61 -10.75
N LYS A 159 -6.58 -2.30 -11.36
CA LYS A 159 -5.24 -2.50 -10.76
C LYS A 159 -4.47 -1.18 -10.62
N GLY A 160 -4.60 -0.28 -11.60
CA GLY A 160 -4.03 1.06 -11.51
C GLY A 160 -4.64 1.86 -10.37
N PHE A 161 -5.96 1.81 -10.19
CA PHE A 161 -6.64 2.41 -9.04
C PHE A 161 -6.09 1.88 -7.71
N VAL A 162 -5.98 0.56 -7.55
CA VAL A 162 -5.43 -0.07 -6.34
C VAL A 162 -3.97 0.32 -6.10
N ALA A 163 -3.18 0.50 -7.16
CA ALA A 163 -1.80 0.96 -7.03
C ALA A 163 -1.73 2.36 -6.41
N VAL A 164 -2.52 3.31 -6.91
CA VAL A 164 -2.49 4.70 -6.44
C VAL A 164 -3.14 4.84 -5.07
N SER A 165 -4.25 4.14 -4.79
CA SER A 165 -4.82 4.10 -3.43
C SER A 165 -3.84 3.47 -2.44
N GLY A 166 -3.06 2.47 -2.88
CA GLY A 166 -1.95 1.89 -2.13
C GLY A 166 -0.84 2.89 -1.79
N LEU A 167 -0.49 3.80 -2.70
CA LEU A 167 0.47 4.88 -2.44
C LEU A 167 -0.07 5.88 -1.40
N GLY A 168 -1.35 6.23 -1.46
CA GLY A 168 -1.99 7.09 -0.47
C GLY A 168 -1.98 6.49 0.93
N THR A 169 -2.29 5.19 1.05
CA THR A 169 -2.26 4.51 2.36
C THR A 169 -0.83 4.33 2.89
N SER A 170 0.18 4.14 2.03
CA SER A 170 1.58 4.06 2.47
C SER A 170 2.09 5.40 3.00
N SER A 171 1.72 6.52 2.37
CA SER A 171 2.07 7.86 2.85
C SER A 171 1.41 8.18 4.20
N LEU A 172 0.14 7.78 4.37
CA LEU A 172 -0.56 7.94 5.64
C LEU A 172 0.11 7.11 6.76
N LEU A 173 0.42 5.84 6.50
CA LEU A 173 1.08 4.99 7.48
C LEU A 173 2.46 5.51 7.86
N LEU A 174 3.23 6.04 6.92
CA LEU A 174 4.53 6.63 7.23
C LEU A 174 4.37 7.89 8.08
N ALA A 175 3.47 8.82 7.74
CA ALA A 175 3.25 10.03 8.51
C ALA A 175 2.82 9.73 9.95
N VAL A 176 1.87 8.79 10.10
CA VAL A 176 1.39 8.36 11.42
C VAL A 176 2.51 7.67 12.22
N SER A 177 3.34 6.84 11.57
CA SER A 177 4.44 6.15 12.25
C SER A 177 5.53 7.08 12.77
N MET A 178 5.65 8.29 12.22
CA MET A 178 6.65 9.27 12.62
C MET A 178 6.22 10.11 13.84
N GLU A 179 4.94 10.45 13.98
CA GLU A 179 4.49 11.39 15.02
C GLU A 179 3.63 10.76 16.11
N THR A 180 3.00 9.60 15.83
CA THR A 180 2.02 9.04 16.75
C THR A 180 2.55 7.85 17.54
N THR A 181 1.78 7.46 18.56
CA THR A 181 2.11 6.31 19.39
C THR A 181 1.99 4.99 18.63
N PHE A 182 2.74 3.99 19.04
CA PHE A 182 2.68 2.63 18.49
C PHE A 182 1.25 2.06 18.44
N TYR A 183 0.43 2.33 19.48
CA TYR A 183 -0.94 1.83 19.55
C TYR A 183 -1.87 2.44 18.49
N SER A 184 -1.75 3.74 18.19
CA SER A 184 -2.55 4.40 17.17
C SER A 184 -2.22 3.86 15.77
N LEU A 185 -0.93 3.63 15.48
CA LEU A 185 -0.48 3.01 14.24
C LEU A 185 -0.99 1.58 14.12
N LEU A 186 -0.96 0.80 15.20
CA LEU A 186 -1.45 -0.58 15.22
C LEU A 186 -2.96 -0.64 14.92
N ILE A 187 -3.76 0.21 15.56
CA ILE A 187 -5.21 0.30 15.29
C ILE A 187 -5.46 0.64 13.82
N LEU A 188 -4.75 1.63 13.29
CA LEU A 188 -4.88 2.02 11.88
C LEU A 188 -4.54 0.86 10.94
N LEU A 189 -3.46 0.13 11.20
CA LEU A 189 -3.05 -1.02 10.39
C LEU A 189 -4.06 -2.16 10.42
N VAL A 190 -4.61 -2.49 11.58
CA VAL A 190 -5.63 -3.54 11.70
C VAL A 190 -6.88 -3.15 10.90
N CYS A 191 -7.36 -1.92 11.04
CA CYS A 191 -8.51 -1.43 10.27
C CYS A 191 -8.21 -1.39 8.76
N TYR A 192 -7.00 -0.99 8.38
CA TYR A 192 -6.56 -1.03 6.98
C TYR A 192 -6.53 -2.46 6.44
N PHE A 193 -6.00 -3.41 7.20
CA PHE A 193 -5.92 -4.81 6.79
C PHE A 193 -7.30 -5.42 6.51
N ILE A 194 -8.27 -5.15 7.39
CA ILE A 194 -9.65 -5.64 7.22
C ILE A 194 -10.31 -4.97 6.01
N SER A 195 -10.27 -3.65 5.92
CA SER A 195 -10.92 -2.91 4.83
C SER A 195 -10.30 -3.21 3.46
N SER A 196 -8.96 -3.26 3.38
CA SER A 196 -8.27 -3.60 2.15
C SER A 196 -8.49 -5.04 1.74
N GLY A 197 -8.53 -5.99 2.68
CA GLY A 197 -8.84 -7.39 2.40
C GLY A 197 -10.19 -7.57 1.70
N VAL A 198 -11.23 -6.91 2.21
CA VAL A 198 -12.56 -6.91 1.57
C VAL A 198 -12.51 -6.25 0.20
N ASN A 199 -11.85 -5.10 0.06
CA ASN A 199 -11.74 -4.39 -1.22
C ASN A 199 -11.04 -5.25 -2.28
N PHE A 200 -9.96 -5.96 -1.91
CA PHE A 200 -9.26 -6.86 -2.82
C PHE A 200 -10.12 -8.03 -3.31
N LEU A 201 -10.92 -8.64 -2.43
CA LEU A 201 -11.85 -9.69 -2.80
C LEU A 201 -12.89 -9.16 -3.80
N VAL A 202 -13.45 -7.97 -3.53
CA VAL A 202 -14.41 -7.32 -4.42
C VAL A 202 -13.80 -7.03 -5.78
N PHE A 203 -12.60 -6.46 -5.84
CA PHE A 203 -11.92 -6.15 -7.10
C PHE A 203 -11.55 -7.39 -7.91
N HIS A 204 -11.06 -8.44 -7.23
CA HIS A 204 -10.79 -9.72 -7.88
C HIS A 204 -12.03 -10.31 -8.52
N TYR A 205 -13.16 -10.22 -7.81
CA TYR A 205 -14.45 -10.70 -8.32
C TYR A 205 -14.93 -9.87 -9.53
N LEU A 206 -14.83 -8.53 -9.46
CA LEU A 206 -15.21 -7.60 -10.53
C LEU A 206 -14.38 -7.76 -11.83
N GLU A 207 -13.13 -8.22 -11.72
CA GLU A 207 -12.28 -8.46 -12.89
C GLU A 207 -12.65 -9.76 -13.61
N ASN A 208 -13.05 -10.81 -12.85
CA ASN A 208 -13.19 -12.17 -13.37
C ASN A 208 -14.61 -12.53 -13.86
N VAL A 209 -15.63 -11.79 -13.46
CA VAL A 209 -17.02 -12.15 -13.75
C VAL A 209 -17.73 -11.08 -14.55
N SER A 210 -18.33 -11.46 -15.68
CA SER A 210 -19.31 -10.66 -16.42
C SER A 210 -20.65 -10.70 -15.70
N ILE A 211 -20.87 -9.80 -14.75
CA ILE A 211 -21.98 -9.86 -13.81
C ILE A 211 -23.14 -8.96 -14.26
N SER A 212 -24.36 -9.36 -13.86
CA SER A 212 -25.57 -8.55 -14.01
C SER A 212 -25.40 -7.16 -13.36
N SER A 213 -25.99 -6.14 -13.94
CA SER A 213 -25.88 -4.73 -13.53
C SER A 213 -26.23 -4.47 -12.05
N SER A 214 -27.15 -5.25 -11.48
CA SER A 214 -27.57 -5.13 -10.07
C SER A 214 -26.48 -5.54 -9.06
N VAL A 215 -25.75 -6.62 -9.33
CA VAL A 215 -24.66 -7.11 -8.46
C VAL A 215 -23.47 -6.16 -8.52
N ASN A 216 -23.16 -5.61 -9.71
CA ASN A 216 -22.14 -4.59 -9.83
C ASN A 216 -22.42 -3.36 -8.96
N GLY A 217 -23.69 -2.92 -8.93
CA GLY A 217 -24.11 -1.80 -8.06
C GLY A 217 -23.83 -2.07 -6.60
N LEU A 218 -24.21 -3.24 -6.07
CA LEU A 218 -23.96 -3.61 -4.67
C LEU A 218 -22.47 -3.68 -4.31
N LEU A 219 -21.64 -4.25 -5.20
CA LEU A 219 -20.20 -4.33 -4.96
C LEU A 219 -19.55 -2.94 -4.93
N PHE A 220 -20.00 -2.03 -5.77
CA PHE A 220 -19.54 -0.64 -5.73
C PHE A 220 -19.97 0.11 -4.47
N PHE A 221 -21.15 -0.17 -3.92
CA PHE A 221 -21.57 0.38 -2.63
C PHE A 221 -20.61 0.01 -1.49
N ILE A 222 -20.02 -1.18 -1.53
CA ILE A 222 -19.01 -1.60 -0.54
C ILE A 222 -17.72 -0.79 -0.67
N LEU A 223 -17.34 -0.44 -1.91
CA LEU A 223 -16.12 0.33 -2.20
C LEU A 223 -16.25 1.83 -1.90
N LEU A 224 -17.44 2.40 -2.11
CA LEU A 224 -17.71 3.77 -1.76
C LEU A 224 -17.71 3.94 -0.24
N ALA A 225 -17.14 5.05 0.24
CA ALA A 225 -17.13 5.38 1.66
C ALA A 225 -18.52 5.87 2.13
N ILE A 226 -19.54 5.00 2.01
CA ILE A 226 -20.88 5.26 2.52
C ILE A 226 -20.92 4.89 4.01
N PRO A 227 -21.73 5.54 4.85
CA PRO A 227 -21.71 5.35 6.31
C PRO A 227 -21.80 3.91 6.81
N THR A 228 -22.32 2.98 6.01
CA THR A 228 -22.43 1.56 6.33
C THR A 228 -21.26 0.71 5.83
N SER A 229 -20.32 1.27 5.07
CA SER A 229 -19.21 0.53 4.47
C SER A 229 -17.99 0.44 5.37
N LEU A 230 -17.21 -0.64 5.23
CA LEU A 230 -15.93 -0.81 5.94
C LEU A 230 -14.90 0.26 5.54
N SER A 231 -14.95 0.71 4.29
CA SER A 231 -14.10 1.81 3.81
C SER A 231 -14.39 3.13 4.53
N PHE A 232 -15.64 3.39 4.92
CA PHE A 232 -16.01 4.56 5.72
C PHE A 232 -15.45 4.47 7.15
N ILE A 233 -15.56 3.30 7.79
CA ILE A 233 -15.02 3.08 9.15
C ILE A 233 -13.50 3.31 9.16
N TYR A 234 -12.79 2.77 8.17
CA TYR A 234 -11.36 3.01 8.02
C TYR A 234 -11.03 4.50 7.86
N LYS A 235 -11.77 5.22 7.02
CA LYS A 235 -11.58 6.66 6.81
C LYS A 235 -11.87 7.48 8.07
N LEU A 236 -12.90 7.13 8.84
CA LEU A 236 -13.17 7.78 10.13
C LEU A 236 -12.00 7.60 11.12
N ILE A 237 -11.53 6.36 11.28
CA ILE A 237 -10.40 6.08 12.19
C ILE A 237 -9.14 6.82 11.73
N SER A 238 -8.89 6.85 10.41
CA SER A 238 -7.74 7.61 9.88
C SER A 238 -7.86 9.11 10.17
N VAL A 239 -9.05 9.72 10.05
CA VAL A 239 -9.28 11.13 10.41
C VAL A 239 -8.95 11.38 11.87
N PHE A 240 -9.45 10.56 12.79
CA PHE A 240 -9.17 10.73 14.22
C PHE A 240 -7.68 10.71 14.54
N ILE A 241 -6.92 9.81 13.89
CA ILE A 241 -5.47 9.72 14.10
C ILE A 241 -4.74 10.89 13.44
N ILE A 242 -5.15 11.31 12.24
CA ILE A 242 -4.51 12.41 11.50
C ILE A 242 -4.72 13.76 12.17
N MET A 243 -5.74 13.94 13.01
CA MET A 243 -5.95 15.19 13.77
C MET A 243 -4.77 15.57 14.67
N SER A 244 -3.91 14.65 15.05
CA SER A 244 -2.67 14.92 15.77
C SER A 244 -1.53 15.44 14.88
N LEU A 245 -1.65 15.35 13.54
CA LEU A 245 -0.65 15.77 12.57
C LEU A 245 -0.80 17.24 12.17
N PRO A 246 0.22 17.85 11.51
CA PRO A 246 0.15 19.23 11.05
C PRO A 246 -1.02 19.48 10.07
N LEU A 247 -1.61 20.66 10.14
CA LEU A 247 -2.77 21.06 9.31
C LEU A 247 -2.48 20.88 7.80
N SER A 248 -1.25 21.16 7.36
CA SER A 248 -0.84 20.98 5.97
C SER A 248 -1.02 19.55 5.48
N PHE A 249 -0.64 18.56 6.30
CA PHE A 249 -0.81 17.15 5.97
C PHE A 249 -2.29 16.75 5.92
N ILE A 250 -3.10 17.27 6.85
CA ILE A 250 -4.56 17.04 6.88
C ILE A 250 -5.19 17.52 5.57
N CYS A 251 -4.86 18.73 5.10
CA CYS A 251 -5.37 19.26 3.84
C CYS A 251 -4.99 18.36 2.63
N MET A 252 -3.73 17.90 2.56
CA MET A 252 -3.27 17.01 1.49
C MET A 252 -4.00 15.66 1.51
N TRP A 253 -4.25 15.11 2.70
CA TRP A 253 -4.98 13.87 2.84
C TRP A 253 -6.46 14.00 2.44
N VAL A 254 -7.11 15.12 2.78
CA VAL A 254 -8.49 15.42 2.36
C VAL A 254 -8.59 15.51 0.84
N LEU A 255 -7.67 16.23 0.19
CA LEU A 255 -7.60 16.31 -1.28
C LEU A 255 -7.44 14.92 -1.92
N PHE A 256 -6.55 14.08 -1.37
CA PHE A 256 -6.37 12.71 -1.84
C PHE A 256 -7.66 11.88 -1.67
N SER A 257 -8.31 11.94 -0.51
CA SER A 257 -9.52 11.17 -0.23
C SER A 257 -10.71 11.55 -1.12
N ILE A 258 -10.83 12.84 -1.46
CA ILE A 258 -11.86 13.34 -2.40
C ILE A 258 -11.54 12.82 -3.82
N SER A 259 -10.30 12.94 -4.29
CA SER A 259 -9.90 12.47 -5.63
C SER A 259 -10.11 10.95 -5.78
N GLU A 260 -9.80 10.16 -4.75
CA GLU A 260 -10.04 8.72 -4.71
C GLU A 260 -11.53 8.38 -4.90
N GLN A 261 -12.42 9.05 -4.17
CA GLN A 261 -13.87 8.81 -4.26
C GLN A 261 -14.46 9.24 -5.61
N LEU A 262 -14.05 10.41 -6.12
CA LEU A 262 -14.47 10.87 -7.44
C LEU A 262 -14.05 9.91 -8.55
N PHE A 263 -12.82 9.39 -8.49
CA PHE A 263 -12.36 8.43 -9.46
C PHE A 263 -13.12 7.09 -9.37
N LEU A 264 -13.45 6.63 -8.17
CA LEU A 264 -14.32 5.46 -7.99
C LEU A 264 -15.70 5.69 -8.62
N CYS A 265 -16.31 6.85 -8.41
CA CYS A 265 -17.58 7.18 -9.05
C CYS A 265 -17.48 7.16 -10.58
N MET A 266 -16.40 7.67 -11.17
CA MET A 266 -16.15 7.60 -12.61
C MET A 266 -16.06 6.16 -13.12
N LEU A 267 -15.28 5.31 -12.44
CA LEU A 267 -15.16 3.90 -12.79
C LEU A 267 -16.50 3.14 -12.76
N ILE A 268 -17.38 3.51 -11.83
CA ILE A 268 -18.74 2.95 -11.74
C ILE A 268 -19.56 3.34 -12.97
N VAL A 269 -19.54 4.63 -13.31
CA VAL A 269 -20.31 5.16 -14.45
C VAL A 269 -19.81 4.54 -15.76
N GLU A 270 -18.51 4.44 -16.00
CA GLU A 270 -17.94 3.82 -17.19
C GLU A 270 -18.37 2.35 -17.34
N LYS A 271 -18.29 1.57 -16.28
CA LYS A 271 -18.70 0.15 -16.32
C LYS A 271 -20.20 -0.02 -16.50
N SER A 272 -21.03 0.85 -15.94
CA SER A 272 -22.49 0.81 -16.14
C SER A 272 -22.90 1.20 -17.57
N CYS A 273 -22.22 2.17 -18.17
CA CYS A 273 -22.47 2.58 -19.55
C CYS A 273 -22.08 1.52 -20.58
N VAL A 274 -21.03 0.73 -20.32
CA VAL A 274 -20.62 -0.38 -21.21
C VAL A 274 -21.66 -1.50 -21.20
N THR A 275 -22.29 -1.79 -20.07
CA THR A 275 -23.36 -2.81 -19.99
C THR A 275 -24.63 -2.41 -20.74
N ILE A 276 -24.95 -1.12 -20.84
CA ILE A 276 -26.12 -0.62 -21.58
C ILE A 276 -25.91 -0.67 -23.11
N LYS A 277 -24.67 -0.58 -23.59
CA LYS A 277 -24.35 -0.65 -25.02
C LYS A 277 -24.33 -2.09 -25.58
N VAL A 278 -24.39 -3.12 -24.75
CA VAL A 278 -24.36 -4.54 -25.13
C VAL A 278 -25.78 -5.17 -25.09
N ILE A 279 -26.79 -4.43 -24.67
CA ILE A 279 -28.21 -4.79 -24.77
C ILE A 279 -28.83 -4.05 -25.98
#